data_8e0ffe6e8ede9faaf48bc65f6cf26297
#
_entry.id   8e0ffe6e8ede9faaf48bc65f6cf26297
#
_cell.length_a   1.000
_cell.length_b   1.000
_cell.length_c   1.000
_cell.angle_alpha   90.00
_cell.angle_beta   90.00
_cell.angle_gamma   90.00
#
_symmetry.space_group_name_H-M   'P 1'
#
loop_
_entity.id
_entity.type
_entity.pdbx_description
1 polymer ?
#
loop_
_entity_poly.entity_id
_entity_poly.type
_entity_poly.pdbx_seq_one_letter_code
_entity_poly.pdbx_strand_id
1 'polypeptide(L)'
;MQTNENQINNNKEVKEEVIEIELPNLETFEAHPFKVVDENIEELIISIKELGLTTPLIVRRLFGNKYEIISGHRRKSACEILGITAVPCIVRNVTKDEATIMMVDSNIQGEELLMSEKAFAYKMKYDTIKRQGKRNDLTSSQLGTNLRADELIEKDIGESRNQIQRYIRLTKLEGGLLDLVDKKELH
;
A
#
# COMPACT_ATOMS: atom_id res chain seq x y z
N MET A 1 -48.88 -1.52 17.42
CA MET A 1 -48.13 -1.00 16.30
C MET A 1 -46.68 -0.95 16.76
N GLN A 2 -45.94 -1.99 16.48
CA GLN A 2 -44.56 -2.12 16.94
C GLN A 2 -43.66 -2.05 15.72
N THR A 3 -42.79 -1.07 15.70
CA THR A 3 -41.77 -0.82 14.71
C THR A 3 -40.61 -1.77 15.01
N ASN A 4 -40.28 -2.62 14.06
CA ASN A 4 -39.10 -3.48 14.08
C ASN A 4 -37.87 -2.69 13.62
N GLU A 5 -37.06 -2.24 14.57
CA GLU A 5 -35.67 -1.86 14.35
C GLU A 5 -34.78 -3.08 14.66
N ASN A 6 -34.32 -3.73 13.63
CA ASN A 6 -33.22 -4.69 13.73
C ASN A 6 -32.32 -4.51 12.51
N GLN A 7 -31.52 -3.44 12.51
CA GLN A 7 -30.29 -3.37 11.70
C GLN A 7 -29.15 -3.95 12.53
N ILE A 8 -28.84 -5.20 12.24
CA ILE A 8 -27.70 -5.90 12.82
C ILE A 8 -26.44 -5.32 12.17
N ASN A 9 -25.80 -4.40 12.87
CA ASN A 9 -24.44 -3.96 12.61
C ASN A 9 -23.48 -5.13 12.93
N ASN A 10 -23.19 -5.96 11.92
CA ASN A 10 -22.11 -6.94 12.01
C ASN A 10 -20.74 -6.27 11.77
N ASN A 11 -20.38 -5.32 12.63
CA ASN A 11 -19.00 -4.92 12.80
C ASN A 11 -18.32 -6.02 13.65
N LYS A 12 -17.86 -7.10 13.02
CA LYS A 12 -16.84 -7.95 13.62
C LYS A 12 -15.60 -7.08 13.78
N GLU A 13 -15.37 -6.57 14.98
CA GLU A 13 -14.04 -6.13 15.39
C GLU A 13 -13.10 -7.32 15.22
N VAL A 14 -12.42 -7.35 14.08
CA VAL A 14 -11.29 -8.27 13.89
C VAL A 14 -10.22 -7.76 14.86
N LYS A 15 -10.09 -8.39 16.03
CA LYS A 15 -8.95 -8.14 16.92
C LYS A 15 -7.69 -8.39 16.11
N GLU A 16 -6.99 -7.32 15.82
CA GLU A 16 -5.69 -7.38 15.14
C GLU A 16 -4.72 -8.03 16.12
N GLU A 17 -4.32 -9.24 15.81
CA GLU A 17 -3.32 -9.95 16.60
C GLU A 17 -1.94 -9.50 16.12
N VAL A 18 -1.15 -8.98 17.06
CA VAL A 18 0.27 -8.64 16.83
C VAL A 18 1.09 -9.87 17.17
N ILE A 19 1.84 -10.37 16.21
CA ILE A 19 2.75 -11.51 16.38
C ILE A 19 4.19 -11.12 16.04
N GLU A 20 5.15 -11.75 16.71
CA GLU A 20 6.57 -11.61 16.38
C GLU A 20 6.91 -12.44 15.17
N ILE A 21 7.53 -11.84 14.16
CA ILE A 21 7.99 -12.52 12.94
C ILE A 21 9.48 -12.24 12.75
N GLU A 22 10.26 -13.30 12.50
CA GLU A 22 11.68 -13.18 12.20
C GLU A 22 11.90 -12.44 10.88
N LEU A 23 12.86 -11.50 10.86
CA LEU A 23 13.17 -10.68 9.69
C LEU A 23 13.45 -11.47 8.40
N PRO A 24 14.15 -12.63 8.44
CA PRO A 24 14.35 -13.46 7.25
C PRO A 24 13.08 -14.05 6.64
N ASN A 25 11.97 -14.05 7.38
CA ASN A 25 10.67 -14.51 6.92
C ASN A 25 9.82 -13.37 6.29
N LEU A 26 10.32 -12.14 6.34
CA LEU A 26 9.66 -10.96 5.77
C LEU A 26 10.22 -10.64 4.38
N GLU A 27 9.38 -10.77 3.37
CA GLU A 27 9.69 -10.44 1.98
C GLU A 27 9.18 -9.03 1.64
N THR A 28 9.97 -8.29 0.85
CA THR A 28 9.54 -7.00 0.33
C THR A 28 8.46 -7.18 -0.73
N PHE A 29 7.55 -6.22 -0.84
CA PHE A 29 6.51 -6.26 -1.85
C PHE A 29 7.12 -6.21 -3.26
N GLU A 30 6.75 -7.18 -4.11
CA GLU A 30 7.20 -7.24 -5.49
C GLU A 30 6.77 -5.98 -6.25
N ALA A 31 7.69 -5.37 -7.01
CA ALA A 31 7.46 -4.14 -7.76
C ALA A 31 7.01 -2.93 -6.91
N HIS A 32 7.55 -2.81 -5.68
CA HIS A 32 7.30 -1.66 -4.81
C HIS A 32 7.67 -0.35 -5.53
N PRO A 33 6.71 0.56 -5.77
CA PRO A 33 6.95 1.74 -6.61
C PRO A 33 7.75 2.84 -5.91
N PHE A 34 7.84 2.78 -4.60
CA PHE A 34 8.48 3.80 -3.78
C PHE A 34 9.95 3.47 -3.57
N LYS A 35 10.82 4.43 -3.82
CA LYS A 35 12.25 4.28 -3.55
C LYS A 35 12.46 4.27 -2.04
N VAL A 36 13.06 3.20 -1.52
CA VAL A 36 13.52 3.14 -0.13
C VAL A 36 14.87 3.88 -0.03
N VAL A 37 15.03 5.00 -0.73
CA VAL A 37 16.19 5.88 -0.55
C VAL A 37 15.87 6.78 0.62
N ASP A 38 16.39 6.43 1.76
CA ASP A 38 15.99 7.01 3.01
C ASP A 38 17.06 7.99 3.49
N GLU A 39 16.94 9.25 3.04
CA GLU A 39 17.78 10.34 3.55
C GLU A 39 17.64 10.52 5.06
N ASN A 40 16.53 10.01 5.65
CA ASN A 40 16.22 10.15 7.07
C ASN A 40 16.16 8.81 7.83
N ILE A 41 16.80 7.74 7.31
CA ILE A 41 16.78 6.44 8.00
C ILE A 41 17.52 6.50 9.35
N GLU A 42 18.51 7.38 9.48
CA GLU A 42 19.29 7.56 10.70
C GLU A 42 18.43 7.99 11.88
N GLU A 43 17.51 8.93 11.69
CA GLU A 43 16.56 9.36 12.73
C GLU A 43 15.65 8.20 13.17
N LEU A 44 15.20 7.40 12.20
CA LEU A 44 14.38 6.23 12.48
C LEU A 44 15.16 5.16 13.25
N ILE A 45 16.44 4.93 12.91
CA ILE A 45 17.34 4.01 13.61
C ILE A 45 17.52 4.46 15.05
N ILE A 46 17.78 5.75 15.29
CA ILE A 46 17.92 6.32 16.63
C ILE A 46 16.64 6.12 17.43
N SER A 47 15.50 6.47 16.86
CA SER A 47 14.20 6.31 17.49
C SER A 47 13.90 4.84 17.87
N ILE A 48 14.16 3.90 16.96
CA ILE A 48 13.94 2.47 17.22
C ILE A 48 14.93 1.95 18.29
N LYS A 49 16.15 2.44 18.31
CA LYS A 49 17.15 2.08 19.31
C LYS A 49 16.76 2.54 20.72
N GLU A 50 16.15 3.71 20.84
CA GLU A 50 15.78 4.30 22.12
C GLU A 50 14.42 3.80 22.63
N LEU A 51 13.43 3.72 21.77
CA LEU A 51 12.04 3.45 22.14
C LEU A 51 11.55 2.04 21.74
N GLY A 52 12.36 1.30 21.00
CA GLY A 52 11.92 0.08 20.35
C GLY A 52 11.02 0.35 19.14
N LEU A 53 10.57 -0.71 18.49
CA LEU A 53 9.62 -0.62 17.38
C LEU A 53 8.19 -0.45 17.92
N THR A 54 7.76 0.79 18.09
CA THR A 54 6.46 1.15 18.68
C THR A 54 5.26 0.84 17.78
N THR A 55 5.46 0.85 16.47
CA THR A 55 4.40 0.60 15.48
C THR A 55 4.69 -0.69 14.73
N PRO A 56 3.83 -1.73 14.82
CA PRO A 56 4.01 -2.99 14.11
C PRO A 56 4.06 -2.82 12.59
N LEU A 57 4.73 -3.74 11.89
CA LEU A 57 4.63 -3.85 10.44
C LEU A 57 3.27 -4.45 10.07
N ILE A 58 2.76 -4.10 8.89
CA ILE A 58 1.57 -4.74 8.33
C ILE A 58 2.03 -5.70 7.23
N VAL A 59 1.64 -6.97 7.36
CA VAL A 59 2.07 -8.03 6.45
C VAL A 59 0.90 -8.89 6.02
N ARG A 60 1.04 -9.61 4.89
CA ARG A 60 0.15 -10.71 4.52
C ARG A 60 0.92 -12.03 4.47
N ARG A 61 0.22 -13.11 4.74
CA ARG A 61 0.81 -14.45 4.68
C ARG A 61 1.05 -14.87 3.23
N LEU A 62 2.22 -15.43 2.98
CA LEU A 62 2.59 -16.16 1.77
C LEU A 62 2.57 -17.67 2.02
N PHE A 63 3.05 -18.44 1.05
CA PHE A 63 3.19 -19.88 1.22
C PHE A 63 4.29 -20.22 2.24
N GLY A 64 4.06 -21.24 3.05
CA GLY A 64 4.98 -21.63 4.11
C GLY A 64 4.96 -20.66 5.29
N ASN A 65 6.15 -20.35 5.82
CA ASN A 65 6.33 -19.42 6.94
C ASN A 65 6.84 -18.05 6.48
N LYS A 66 6.47 -17.63 5.25
CA LYS A 66 6.85 -16.35 4.67
C LYS A 66 5.71 -15.35 4.69
N TYR A 67 6.07 -14.09 4.78
CA TYR A 67 5.14 -12.97 4.84
C TYR A 67 5.62 -11.84 3.93
N GLU A 68 4.71 -11.23 3.17
CA GLU A 68 4.99 -10.08 2.33
C GLU A 68 4.59 -8.80 3.06
N ILE A 69 5.48 -7.82 3.10
CA ILE A 69 5.26 -6.56 3.80
C ILE A 69 4.34 -5.67 2.97
N ILE A 70 3.23 -5.24 3.56
CA ILE A 70 2.31 -4.26 2.99
C ILE A 70 2.73 -2.85 3.40
N SER A 71 3.10 -2.66 4.68
CA SER A 71 3.54 -1.37 5.21
C SER A 71 4.64 -1.57 6.26
N GLY A 72 5.64 -0.71 6.22
CA GLY A 72 6.74 -0.70 7.17
C GLY A 72 8.10 -1.10 6.60
N HIS A 73 8.33 -1.00 5.29
CA HIS A 73 9.62 -1.31 4.65
C HIS A 73 10.80 -0.56 5.26
N ARG A 74 10.67 0.76 5.53
CA ARG A 74 11.68 1.57 6.21
C ARG A 74 12.00 1.04 7.62
N ARG A 75 10.96 0.67 8.37
CA ARG A 75 11.11 0.10 9.72
C ARG A 75 11.83 -1.25 9.70
N LYS A 76 11.52 -2.11 8.71
CA LYS A 76 12.27 -3.36 8.48
C LYS A 76 13.74 -3.08 8.24
N SER A 77 14.08 -2.18 7.32
CA SER A 77 15.47 -1.83 6.99
C SER A 77 16.22 -1.27 8.21
N ALA A 78 15.60 -0.40 9.00
CA ALA A 78 16.19 0.11 10.23
C ALA A 78 16.44 -1.00 11.26
N CYS A 79 15.51 -1.94 11.42
CA CYS A 79 15.68 -3.10 12.30
C CYS A 79 16.80 -4.04 11.83
N GLU A 80 16.97 -4.24 10.52
CA GLU A 80 18.08 -5.00 9.95
C GLU A 80 19.43 -4.37 10.28
N ILE A 81 19.55 -3.05 10.12
CA ILE A 81 20.78 -2.30 10.47
C ILE A 81 21.10 -2.41 11.97
N LEU A 82 20.08 -2.41 12.83
CA LEU A 82 20.22 -2.57 14.27
C LEU A 82 20.51 -4.01 14.72
N GLY A 83 20.46 -5.00 13.79
CA GLY A 83 20.66 -6.42 14.13
C GLY A 83 19.49 -7.03 14.92
N ILE A 84 18.30 -6.43 14.85
CA ILE A 84 17.09 -7.00 15.45
C ILE A 84 16.71 -8.24 14.64
N THR A 85 16.38 -9.33 15.31
CA THR A 85 16.10 -10.63 14.65
C THR A 85 14.64 -10.87 14.36
N ALA A 86 13.74 -10.31 15.16
CA ALA A 86 12.28 -10.44 15.00
C ALA A 86 11.59 -9.10 15.30
N VAL A 87 10.46 -8.87 14.67
CA VAL A 87 9.70 -7.62 14.78
C VAL A 87 8.20 -7.89 14.93
N PRO A 88 7.48 -7.04 15.68
CA PRO A 88 6.03 -7.14 15.81
C PRO A 88 5.35 -6.84 14.47
N CYS A 89 4.43 -7.73 14.08
CA CYS A 89 3.70 -7.63 12.82
C CYS A 89 2.20 -7.87 13.04
N ILE A 90 1.37 -7.13 12.29
CA ILE A 90 -0.06 -7.39 12.14
C ILE A 90 -0.26 -8.17 10.85
N VAL A 91 -0.76 -9.40 10.95
CA VAL A 91 -1.03 -10.24 9.79
C VAL A 91 -2.42 -9.98 9.25
N ARG A 92 -2.49 -9.50 8.01
CA ARG A 92 -3.74 -9.30 7.27
C ARG A 92 -4.03 -10.52 6.39
N ASN A 93 -5.25 -11.03 6.49
CA ASN A 93 -5.73 -12.09 5.59
C ASN A 93 -6.35 -11.45 4.34
N VAL A 94 -5.49 -11.02 3.43
CA VAL A 94 -5.87 -10.30 2.20
C VAL A 94 -5.22 -10.93 0.98
N THR A 95 -5.88 -10.78 -0.16
CA THR A 95 -5.34 -11.18 -1.46
C THR A 95 -4.17 -10.27 -1.88
N LYS A 96 -3.41 -10.67 -2.92
CA LYS A 96 -2.35 -9.81 -3.47
C LYS A 96 -2.89 -8.48 -3.99
N ASP A 97 -4.07 -8.48 -4.61
CA ASP A 97 -4.69 -7.27 -5.15
C ASP A 97 -5.12 -6.30 -4.02
N GLU A 98 -5.73 -6.80 -2.95
CA GLU A 98 -6.08 -6.00 -1.78
C GLU A 98 -4.84 -5.45 -1.07
N ALA A 99 -3.81 -6.28 -0.89
CA ALA A 99 -2.53 -5.86 -0.33
C ALA A 99 -1.85 -4.76 -1.17
N THR A 100 -1.95 -4.86 -2.51
CA THR A 100 -1.44 -3.83 -3.43
C THR A 100 -2.15 -2.49 -3.20
N ILE A 101 -3.47 -2.50 -3.10
CA ILE A 101 -4.26 -1.28 -2.84
C ILE A 101 -3.88 -0.69 -1.47
N MET A 102 -3.84 -1.51 -0.42
CA MET A 102 -3.45 -1.07 0.93
C MET A 102 -2.04 -0.45 0.96
N MET A 103 -1.08 -1.08 0.29
CA MET A 103 0.30 -0.60 0.21
C MET A 103 0.36 0.76 -0.49
N VAL A 104 -0.34 0.92 -1.61
CA VAL A 104 -0.40 2.19 -2.35
C VAL A 104 -1.06 3.27 -1.50
N ASP A 105 -2.20 2.99 -0.87
CA ASP A 105 -2.95 3.97 -0.08
C ASP A 105 -2.16 4.44 1.15
N SER A 106 -1.47 3.52 1.83
CA SER A 106 -0.64 3.85 2.99
C SER A 106 0.56 4.76 2.65
N ASN A 107 1.03 4.75 1.39
CA ASN A 107 2.16 5.56 0.96
C ASN A 107 1.73 6.87 0.29
N ILE A 108 0.62 6.88 -0.49
CA ILE A 108 0.13 8.11 -1.14
C ILE A 108 -0.29 9.18 -0.11
N GLN A 109 -0.75 8.76 1.08
CA GLN A 109 -1.08 9.67 2.18
C GLN A 109 0.15 10.25 2.88
N GLY A 110 1.33 9.72 2.60
CA GLY A 110 2.61 10.24 3.11
C GLY A 110 2.98 11.58 2.45
N GLU A 111 3.60 12.45 3.21
CA GLU A 111 4.16 13.71 2.72
C GLU A 111 5.38 13.41 1.84
N GLU A 112 5.59 14.16 0.74
CA GLU A 112 6.81 14.16 -0.07
C GLU A 112 7.08 12.95 -1.00
N LEU A 113 6.06 12.46 -1.70
CA LEU A 113 6.31 11.53 -2.80
C LEU A 113 6.82 12.26 -4.05
N LEU A 114 7.82 11.68 -4.70
CA LEU A 114 8.26 12.11 -6.03
C LEU A 114 7.13 11.94 -7.06
N MET A 115 7.15 12.75 -8.11
CA MET A 115 6.15 12.67 -9.18
C MET A 115 6.16 11.30 -9.88
N SER A 116 7.35 10.72 -10.05
CA SER A 116 7.52 9.36 -10.58
C SER A 116 6.90 8.31 -9.66
N GLU A 117 7.11 8.41 -8.35
CA GLU A 117 6.53 7.49 -7.36
C GLU A 117 5.00 7.55 -7.37
N LYS A 118 4.42 8.76 -7.35
CA LYS A 118 2.98 8.95 -7.50
C LYS A 118 2.46 8.33 -8.81
N ALA A 119 3.18 8.53 -9.92
CA ALA A 119 2.80 8.00 -11.21
C ALA A 119 2.72 6.46 -11.20
N PHE A 120 3.75 5.79 -10.70
CA PHE A 120 3.77 4.32 -10.59
C PHE A 120 2.76 3.80 -9.58
N ALA A 121 2.56 4.48 -8.44
CA ALA A 121 1.56 4.13 -7.44
C ALA A 121 0.14 4.19 -8.00
N TYR A 122 -0.24 5.29 -8.66
CA TYR A 122 -1.55 5.41 -9.29
C TYR A 122 -1.75 4.38 -10.41
N LYS A 123 -0.72 4.13 -11.22
CA LYS A 123 -0.79 3.09 -12.24
C LYS A 123 -1.02 1.71 -11.63
N MET A 124 -0.28 1.36 -10.59
CA MET A 124 -0.41 0.08 -9.91
C MET A 124 -1.82 -0.10 -9.31
N LYS A 125 -2.35 0.90 -8.63
CA LYS A 125 -3.72 0.88 -8.10
C LYS A 125 -4.76 0.75 -9.23
N TYR A 126 -4.62 1.54 -10.30
CA TYR A 126 -5.49 1.51 -11.46
C TYR A 126 -5.54 0.13 -12.12
N ASP A 127 -4.37 -0.45 -12.41
CA ASP A 127 -4.26 -1.76 -13.04
C ASP A 127 -4.83 -2.87 -12.15
N THR A 128 -4.69 -2.75 -10.84
CA THR A 128 -5.22 -3.70 -9.85
C THR A 128 -6.75 -3.65 -9.79
N ILE A 129 -7.34 -2.47 -9.66
CA ILE A 129 -8.81 -2.29 -9.64
C ILE A 129 -9.43 -2.77 -10.95
N LYS A 130 -8.78 -2.47 -12.09
CA LYS A 130 -9.24 -2.92 -13.41
C LYS A 130 -9.21 -4.45 -13.55
N ARG A 131 -8.22 -5.14 -12.95
CA ARG A 131 -8.19 -6.62 -12.91
C ARG A 131 -9.30 -7.18 -12.05
N GLN A 132 -9.57 -6.59 -10.89
CA GLN A 132 -10.66 -7.01 -10.00
C GLN A 132 -12.03 -6.84 -10.67
N GLY A 133 -12.28 -5.72 -11.35
CA GLY A 133 -13.52 -5.48 -12.11
C GLY A 133 -13.76 -6.57 -13.16
N LYS A 134 -12.75 -6.91 -13.95
CA LYS A 134 -12.87 -8.00 -14.95
C LYS A 134 -13.16 -9.37 -14.34
N ARG A 135 -12.66 -9.69 -13.14
CA ARG A 135 -12.96 -10.96 -12.46
C ARG A 135 -14.40 -10.99 -11.97
N ASN A 136 -14.92 -9.88 -11.47
CA ASN A 136 -16.30 -9.79 -10.99
C ASN A 136 -17.29 -9.90 -12.15
N ASP A 137 -17.00 -9.33 -13.32
CA ASP A 137 -17.84 -9.44 -14.53
C ASP A 137 -17.97 -10.89 -15.02
N LEU A 138 -16.95 -11.74 -14.76
CA LEU A 138 -16.98 -13.17 -15.13
C LEU A 138 -17.73 -14.04 -14.13
N THR A 139 -17.96 -13.58 -12.91
CA THR A 139 -18.51 -14.39 -11.80
C THR A 139 -19.88 -13.97 -11.32
N SER A 140 -20.36 -12.76 -11.64
CA SER A 140 -21.67 -12.27 -11.18
C SER A 140 -22.43 -11.51 -12.26
N SER A 141 -23.61 -12.03 -12.60
CA SER A 141 -24.64 -11.35 -13.40
C SER A 141 -25.49 -10.39 -12.55
N GLN A 142 -24.91 -9.69 -11.59
CA GLN A 142 -25.65 -8.73 -10.76
C GLN A 142 -25.08 -7.33 -10.90
N LEU A 143 -25.98 -6.41 -11.25
CA LEU A 143 -25.96 -4.94 -11.23
C LEU A 143 -25.01 -4.34 -10.16
N GLY A 144 -23.71 -4.42 -10.38
CA GLY A 144 -22.71 -3.67 -9.65
C GLY A 144 -22.44 -2.38 -10.40
N THR A 145 -22.42 -1.27 -9.71
CA THR A 145 -22.07 0.05 -10.23
C THR A 145 -20.79 -0.06 -11.07
N ASN A 146 -20.93 0.06 -12.40
CA ASN A 146 -19.84 0.08 -13.38
C ASN A 146 -19.01 1.37 -13.24
N LEU A 147 -18.53 1.67 -12.02
CA LEU A 147 -17.60 2.77 -11.82
C LEU A 147 -16.26 2.39 -12.45
N ARG A 148 -15.72 3.30 -13.23
CA ARG A 148 -14.41 3.13 -13.83
C ARG A 148 -13.34 3.15 -12.74
N ALA A 149 -12.22 2.48 -12.97
CA ALA A 149 -11.12 2.41 -12.00
C ALA A 149 -10.60 3.79 -11.58
N ASP A 150 -10.58 4.75 -12.51
CA ASP A 150 -10.20 6.14 -12.24
C ASP A 150 -11.22 6.88 -11.35
N GLU A 151 -12.51 6.58 -11.47
CA GLU A 151 -13.56 7.14 -10.60
C GLU A 151 -13.50 6.58 -9.17
N LEU A 152 -13.13 5.31 -9.02
CA LEU A 152 -12.93 4.69 -7.71
C LEU A 152 -11.72 5.32 -7.00
N ILE A 153 -10.62 5.54 -7.72
CA ILE A 153 -9.42 6.17 -7.18
C ILE A 153 -9.69 7.62 -6.79
N GLU A 154 -10.45 8.38 -7.62
CA GLU A 154 -10.87 9.77 -7.32
C GLU A 154 -11.61 9.85 -5.99
N LYS A 155 -12.53 8.92 -5.73
CA LYS A 155 -13.29 8.88 -4.47
C LYS A 155 -12.41 8.56 -3.25
N ASP A 156 -11.42 7.68 -3.43
CA ASP A 156 -10.58 7.24 -2.33
C ASP A 156 -9.51 8.27 -1.94
N ILE A 157 -8.91 8.92 -2.94
CA ILE A 157 -7.71 9.75 -2.75
C ILE A 157 -8.05 11.25 -2.80
N GLY A 158 -9.19 11.61 -3.42
CA GLY A 158 -9.61 13.01 -3.59
C GLY A 158 -8.90 13.75 -4.73
N GLU A 159 -8.03 13.08 -5.48
CA GLU A 159 -7.41 13.63 -6.70
C GLU A 159 -8.36 13.50 -7.88
N SER A 160 -8.47 14.54 -8.71
CA SER A 160 -9.36 14.50 -9.88
C SER A 160 -8.93 13.41 -10.86
N ARG A 161 -9.92 12.80 -11.53
CA ARG A 161 -9.70 11.79 -12.58
C ARG A 161 -8.68 12.22 -13.64
N ASN A 162 -8.75 13.50 -14.08
CA ASN A 162 -7.80 14.03 -15.06
C ASN A 162 -6.38 14.05 -14.52
N GLN A 163 -6.19 14.36 -13.24
CA GLN A 163 -4.90 14.38 -12.59
C GLN A 163 -4.33 12.95 -12.47
N ILE A 164 -5.16 11.99 -12.06
CA ILE A 164 -4.78 10.57 -12.00
C ILE A 164 -4.30 10.07 -13.37
N GLN A 165 -5.04 10.40 -14.45
CA GLN A 165 -4.67 10.02 -15.81
C GLN A 165 -3.36 10.71 -16.27
N ARG A 166 -3.08 11.94 -15.83
CA ARG A 166 -1.80 12.63 -16.08
C ARG A 166 -0.65 11.89 -15.41
N TYR A 167 -0.78 11.54 -14.13
CA TYR A 167 0.23 10.74 -13.43
C TYR A 167 0.48 9.40 -14.13
N ILE A 168 -0.57 8.65 -14.49
CA ILE A 168 -0.42 7.37 -15.20
C ILE A 168 0.33 7.54 -16.52
N ARG A 169 0.14 8.66 -17.24
CA ARG A 169 0.89 8.93 -18.48
C ARG A 169 2.38 9.13 -18.25
N LEU A 170 2.79 9.70 -17.11
CA LEU A 170 4.20 9.87 -16.78
C LEU A 170 4.96 8.54 -16.74
N THR A 171 4.29 7.43 -16.39
CA THR A 171 4.93 6.09 -16.38
C THR A 171 5.38 5.60 -17.76
N LYS A 172 4.99 6.30 -18.84
CA LYS A 172 5.41 6.00 -20.23
C LYS A 172 6.66 6.76 -20.66
N LEU A 173 7.15 7.69 -19.84
CA LEU A 173 8.37 8.42 -20.11
C LEU A 173 9.57 7.51 -19.89
N GLU A 174 10.64 7.76 -20.67
CA GLU A 174 11.93 7.14 -20.44
C GLU A 174 12.52 7.59 -19.09
N GLY A 175 13.34 6.74 -18.45
CA GLY A 175 13.83 6.98 -17.09
C GLY A 175 14.53 8.33 -16.91
N GLY A 176 15.33 8.76 -17.88
CA GLY A 176 16.00 10.08 -17.83
C GLY A 176 15.04 11.26 -17.82
N LEU A 177 13.88 11.16 -18.49
CA LEU A 177 12.86 12.21 -18.47
C LEU A 177 12.08 12.22 -17.14
N LEU A 178 11.86 11.05 -16.55
CA LEU A 178 11.24 10.97 -15.22
C LEU A 178 12.12 11.61 -14.14
N ASP A 179 13.45 11.41 -14.22
CA ASP A 179 14.38 12.05 -13.29
C ASP A 179 14.35 13.59 -13.40
N LEU A 180 14.17 14.14 -14.61
CA LEU A 180 14.01 15.59 -14.81
C LEU A 180 12.67 16.11 -14.24
N VAL A 181 11.61 15.31 -14.35
CA VAL A 181 10.30 15.64 -13.73
C VAL A 181 10.42 15.66 -12.21
N ASP A 182 11.10 14.68 -11.61
CA ASP A 182 11.32 14.61 -10.16
C ASP A 182 12.15 15.77 -9.63
N LYS A 183 13.15 16.23 -10.42
CA LYS A 183 13.96 17.42 -10.12
C LYS A 183 13.24 18.74 -10.37
N LYS A 184 11.99 18.72 -10.88
CA LYS A 184 11.21 19.90 -11.27
C LYS A 184 11.90 20.74 -12.38
N GLU A 185 12.72 20.13 -13.21
CA GLU A 185 13.40 20.77 -14.35
C GLU A 185 12.53 20.75 -15.62
N LEU A 186 11.46 19.92 -15.63
CA LEU A 186 10.41 19.90 -16.66
C LEU A 186 9.08 20.30 -16.04
N HIS A 187 8.38 21.21 -16.68
CA HIS A 187 7.04 21.68 -16.31
C HIS A 187 5.96 21.17 -17.28
#